data_0a9969a70d1d970764f341daaa5d7c31
#
_entry.id   0a9969a70d1d970764f341daaa5d7c31
#
_cell.length_a   1.000
_cell.length_b   1.000
_cell.length_c   1.000
_cell.angle_alpha   90.00
_cell.angle_beta   90.00
_cell.angle_gamma   90.00
#
_symmetry.space_group_name_H-M   'P 1'
#
loop_
_entity.id
_entity.type
_entity.pdbx_description
1 polymer ?
#
loop_
_entity_poly.entity_id
_entity_poly.type
_entity_poly.pdbx_seq_one_letter_code
_entity_poly.pdbx_strand_id
1 'polypeptide(L)'
;VAPSRGLGDVYKRQLYSNNRPARIWPQLAPASPLKPEIVAKGIDFIIVRELIGGVYFGKHETYTLENGEKQAVDSMPYAEHEIERIGRIGFETAMKRRRKLCCVDKANVLDTSRLWRAVMHRLQAEYPEVEYSEMFVDNCAMQVVKDPSQFDVIVTENMFGDIISDEASMITGSIGMIPSSSLGDGTRGLYEPIHGSAPDIAGKDIVNPTACILSAAMMLRYSFGMAEEADAIENAVN
;
A
#
# COMPACT_ATOMS: atom_id res chain seq x y z
N VAL A 1 22.02 -2.74 -8.88
CA VAL A 1 21.81 -3.29 -7.53
C VAL A 1 20.73 -4.33 -7.65
N ALA A 2 21.00 -5.59 -7.25
CA ALA A 2 19.96 -6.62 -7.27
C ALA A 2 18.84 -6.22 -6.28
N PRO A 3 17.56 -6.43 -6.62
CA PRO A 3 16.47 -6.22 -5.70
C PRO A 3 16.72 -7.00 -4.40
N SER A 4 16.27 -6.45 -3.26
CA SER A 4 16.33 -7.17 -2.00
C SER A 4 15.71 -8.57 -2.15
N ARG A 5 16.13 -9.56 -1.37
CA ARG A 5 15.60 -10.93 -1.48
C ARG A 5 14.07 -10.97 -1.47
N GLY A 6 13.44 -10.13 -0.66
CA GLY A 6 11.97 -10.00 -0.59
C GLY A 6 11.35 -9.56 -1.92
N LEU A 7 11.82 -8.48 -2.54
CA LEU A 7 11.32 -8.01 -3.84
C LEU A 7 11.51 -9.04 -4.97
N GLY A 8 12.65 -9.75 -4.98
CA GLY A 8 12.89 -10.83 -5.93
C GLY A 8 11.89 -11.99 -5.80
N ASP A 9 11.51 -12.35 -4.59
CA ASP A 9 10.53 -13.40 -4.33
C ASP A 9 9.10 -12.96 -4.71
N VAL A 10 8.70 -11.73 -4.40
CA VAL A 10 7.38 -11.17 -4.79
C VAL A 10 7.23 -11.18 -6.31
N TYR A 11 8.25 -10.70 -7.05
CA TYR A 11 8.23 -10.67 -8.51
C TYR A 11 8.14 -12.07 -9.12
N LYS A 12 8.98 -13.01 -8.68
CA LYS A 12 8.97 -14.41 -9.16
C LYS A 12 7.65 -15.12 -8.91
N ARG A 13 6.96 -14.79 -7.83
CA ARG A 13 5.68 -15.39 -7.44
C ARG A 13 4.48 -14.62 -7.97
N GLN A 14 4.70 -13.51 -8.69
CA GLN A 14 3.66 -12.62 -9.21
C GLN A 14 2.69 -12.12 -8.11
N LEU A 15 3.24 -11.73 -6.96
CA LEU A 15 2.48 -11.16 -5.85
C LEU A 15 2.34 -9.65 -6.07
N TYR A 16 1.43 -9.25 -6.94
CA TYR A 16 1.31 -7.89 -7.46
C TYR A 16 0.51 -6.94 -6.55
N SER A 17 -0.31 -7.44 -5.64
CA SER A 17 -1.12 -6.61 -4.76
C SER A 17 -0.54 -6.58 -3.35
N ASN A 18 0.07 -5.46 -2.98
CA ASN A 18 0.53 -5.24 -1.62
C ASN A 18 -0.52 -4.40 -0.86
N ASN A 19 -1.15 -5.04 0.12
CA ASN A 19 -2.22 -4.44 0.90
C ASN A 19 -1.69 -4.01 2.26
N ARG A 20 -1.76 -2.70 2.53
CA ARG A 20 -1.25 -2.06 3.75
C ARG A 20 -2.38 -1.30 4.46
N PRO A 21 -3.05 -1.90 5.46
CA PRO A 21 -4.07 -1.21 6.24
C PRO A 21 -3.43 -0.18 7.17
N ALA A 22 -4.01 1.01 7.21
CA ALA A 22 -3.67 2.07 8.16
C ALA A 22 -4.89 2.28 9.10
N ARG A 23 -4.78 1.80 10.32
CA ARG A 23 -5.82 1.91 11.34
C ARG A 23 -5.23 2.43 12.64
N ILE A 24 -5.95 3.33 13.30
CA ILE A 24 -5.62 3.74 14.66
C ILE A 24 -6.56 3.06 15.65
N TRP A 25 -5.98 2.50 16.72
CA TRP A 25 -6.76 1.99 17.83
C TRP A 25 -7.04 3.13 18.83
N PRO A 26 -8.23 3.19 19.44
CA PRO A 26 -8.55 4.24 20.40
C PRO A 26 -7.51 4.37 21.53
N GLN A 27 -6.94 3.26 21.97
CA GLN A 27 -5.92 3.20 23.02
C GLN A 27 -4.60 3.86 22.59
N LEU A 28 -4.32 3.87 21.29
CA LEU A 28 -3.10 4.45 20.69
C LEU A 28 -3.31 5.86 20.12
N ALA A 29 -4.52 6.39 20.21
CA ALA A 29 -4.81 7.75 19.73
C ALA A 29 -3.83 8.82 20.26
N PRO A 30 -3.39 8.80 21.55
CA PRO A 30 -2.42 9.73 22.07
C PRO A 30 -1.01 9.60 21.47
N ALA A 31 -0.68 8.45 20.84
CA ALA A 31 0.62 8.21 20.18
C ALA A 31 0.67 8.78 18.75
N SER A 32 -0.47 9.15 18.17
CA SER A 32 -0.50 9.78 16.85
C SER A 32 0.13 11.17 16.90
N PRO A 33 0.95 11.55 15.91
CA PRO A 33 1.49 12.91 15.81
C PRO A 33 0.45 13.93 15.32
N LEU A 34 -0.73 13.47 14.91
CA LEU A 34 -1.79 14.34 14.43
C LEU A 34 -2.51 15.03 15.58
N LYS A 35 -3.15 16.17 15.27
CA LYS A 35 -3.99 16.89 16.24
C LYS A 35 -5.13 15.99 16.71
N PRO A 36 -5.52 16.07 18.01
CA PRO A 36 -6.57 15.24 18.59
C PRO A 36 -7.91 15.31 17.83
N GLU A 37 -8.28 16.48 17.32
CA GLU A 37 -9.51 16.67 16.54
C GLU A 37 -9.51 15.96 15.19
N ILE A 38 -8.33 15.67 14.61
CA ILE A 38 -8.18 14.87 13.39
C ILE A 38 -8.31 13.38 13.74
N VAL A 39 -7.59 12.95 14.77
CA VAL A 39 -7.61 11.55 15.24
C VAL A 39 -9.00 11.14 15.72
N ALA A 40 -9.74 12.04 16.36
CA ALA A 40 -11.10 11.78 16.84
C ALA A 40 -12.11 11.42 15.74
N LYS A 41 -11.85 11.78 14.48
CA LYS A 41 -12.66 11.37 13.33
C LYS A 41 -12.47 9.88 12.95
N GLY A 42 -11.45 9.24 13.50
CA GLY A 42 -11.02 7.88 13.15
C GLY A 42 -10.07 7.84 11.95
N ILE A 43 -9.16 6.88 12.00
CA ILE A 43 -8.25 6.55 10.89
C ILE A 43 -8.43 5.06 10.61
N ASP A 44 -9.00 4.73 9.47
CA ASP A 44 -9.19 3.36 9.00
C ASP A 44 -9.33 3.35 7.49
N PHE A 45 -8.21 3.17 6.80
CA PHE A 45 -8.18 3.00 5.34
C PHE A 45 -7.14 1.96 4.95
N ILE A 46 -7.20 1.48 3.72
CA ILE A 46 -6.23 0.52 3.18
C ILE A 46 -5.60 1.06 1.91
N ILE A 47 -4.30 0.88 1.78
CA ILE A 47 -3.54 1.19 0.58
C ILE A 47 -3.31 -0.12 -0.18
N VAL A 48 -3.82 -0.18 -1.40
CA VAL A 48 -3.65 -1.25 -2.38
C VAL A 48 -2.56 -0.78 -3.34
N ARG A 49 -1.32 -1.20 -3.07
CA ARG A 49 -0.13 -0.84 -3.83
C ARG A 49 0.13 -1.90 -4.91
N GLU A 50 0.29 -1.51 -6.16
CA GLU A 50 0.86 -2.38 -7.18
C GLU A 50 2.34 -2.63 -6.84
N LEU A 51 2.80 -3.89 -6.80
CA LEU A 51 4.08 -4.22 -6.17
C LEU A 51 5.15 -4.71 -7.14
N ILE A 52 4.82 -5.15 -8.34
CA ILE A 52 5.76 -5.83 -9.25
C ILE A 52 6.01 -5.08 -10.56
N GLY A 53 5.54 -3.84 -10.66
CA GLY A 53 5.76 -2.94 -11.80
C GLY A 53 6.48 -1.65 -11.41
N GLY A 54 6.39 -0.68 -12.31
CA GLY A 54 6.87 0.67 -12.10
C GLY A 54 8.39 0.81 -12.07
N VAL A 55 8.85 1.86 -11.39
CA VAL A 55 10.27 2.21 -11.36
C VAL A 55 11.15 1.15 -10.69
N TYR A 56 10.63 0.40 -9.73
CA TYR A 56 11.39 -0.66 -9.02
C TYR A 56 11.87 -1.79 -9.94
N PHE A 57 11.16 -2.02 -11.02
CA PHE A 57 11.42 -3.12 -11.97
C PHE A 57 11.67 -2.61 -13.41
N GLY A 58 11.66 -1.31 -13.59
CA GLY A 58 11.97 -0.67 -14.85
C GLY A 58 13.47 -0.73 -15.20
N LYS A 59 13.82 -0.18 -16.34
CA LYS A 59 15.22 -0.06 -16.75
C LYS A 59 15.88 1.09 -15.99
N HIS A 60 17.01 0.82 -15.38
CA HIS A 60 17.89 1.79 -14.74
C HIS A 60 19.20 1.87 -15.51
N GLU A 61 19.59 3.07 -15.91
CA GLU A 61 20.77 3.27 -16.73
C GLU A 61 21.50 4.55 -16.36
N THR A 62 22.83 4.45 -16.23
CA THR A 62 23.72 5.61 -16.14
C THR A 62 24.71 5.56 -17.29
N TYR A 63 24.79 6.62 -18.09
CA TYR A 63 25.67 6.72 -19.24
C TYR A 63 26.44 8.05 -19.24
N THR A 64 27.51 8.11 -20.04
CA THR A 64 28.32 9.32 -20.18
C THR A 64 27.94 10.03 -21.46
N LEU A 65 27.63 11.32 -21.36
CA LEU A 65 27.34 12.22 -22.49
C LEU A 65 28.61 12.53 -23.26
N GLU A 66 28.48 13.06 -24.47
CA GLU A 66 29.60 13.48 -25.34
C GLU A 66 30.51 14.53 -24.68
N ASN A 67 29.96 15.37 -23.79
CA ASN A 67 30.72 16.37 -23.04
C ASN A 67 31.42 15.81 -21.78
N GLY A 68 31.35 14.50 -21.54
CA GLY A 68 31.98 13.82 -20.39
C GLY A 68 31.15 13.80 -19.11
N GLU A 69 29.98 14.46 -19.07
CA GLU A 69 29.07 14.40 -17.94
C GLU A 69 28.32 13.06 -17.85
N LYS A 70 27.96 12.65 -16.64
CA LYS A 70 27.11 11.47 -16.42
C LYS A 70 25.65 11.88 -16.39
N GLN A 71 24.81 11.09 -17.06
CA GLN A 71 23.34 11.18 -17.01
C GLN A 71 22.76 9.85 -16.55
N ALA A 72 21.79 9.89 -15.64
CA ALA A 72 21.04 8.72 -15.18
C ALA A 72 19.57 8.80 -15.60
N VAL A 73 18.99 7.65 -15.97
CA VAL A 73 17.58 7.52 -16.35
C VAL A 73 17.00 6.29 -15.69
N ASP A 74 15.84 6.45 -15.07
CA ASP A 74 15.01 5.38 -14.55
C ASP A 74 13.67 5.34 -15.28
N SER A 75 13.27 4.17 -15.76
CA SER A 75 11.99 4.00 -16.44
C SER A 75 10.93 3.44 -15.50
N MET A 76 9.69 3.90 -15.68
CA MET A 76 8.53 3.47 -14.89
C MET A 76 7.45 2.91 -15.82
N PRO A 77 7.65 1.69 -16.37
CA PRO A 77 6.70 1.08 -17.29
C PRO A 77 5.49 0.51 -16.55
N TYR A 78 4.31 0.65 -17.18
CA TYR A 78 3.08 -0.03 -16.82
C TYR A 78 2.30 -0.40 -18.08
N ALA A 79 1.82 -1.64 -18.14
CA ALA A 79 0.89 -2.10 -19.17
C ALA A 79 -0.55 -2.09 -18.64
N GLU A 80 -1.54 -2.00 -19.55
CA GLU A 80 -2.96 -1.95 -19.16
C GLU A 80 -3.38 -3.12 -18.26
N HIS A 81 -2.93 -4.34 -18.55
CA HIS A 81 -3.29 -5.54 -17.77
C HIS A 81 -2.74 -5.50 -16.33
N GLU A 82 -1.60 -4.85 -16.10
CA GLU A 82 -1.01 -4.67 -14.77
C GLU A 82 -1.86 -3.70 -13.94
N ILE A 83 -2.29 -2.61 -14.57
CA ILE A 83 -3.18 -1.63 -13.94
C ILE A 83 -4.57 -2.23 -13.70
N GLU A 84 -5.09 -2.97 -14.68
CA GLU A 84 -6.42 -3.58 -14.58
C GLU A 84 -6.52 -4.56 -13.42
N ARG A 85 -5.54 -5.47 -13.27
CA ARG A 85 -5.56 -6.47 -12.18
C ARG A 85 -5.54 -5.84 -10.80
N ILE A 86 -4.70 -4.80 -10.59
CA ILE A 86 -4.64 -4.12 -9.29
C ILE A 86 -5.83 -3.19 -9.09
N GLY A 87 -6.34 -2.57 -10.14
CA GLY A 87 -7.56 -1.77 -10.11
C GLY A 87 -8.77 -2.59 -9.67
N ARG A 88 -8.95 -3.80 -10.19
CA ARG A 88 -9.99 -4.74 -9.75
C ARG A 88 -9.89 -5.06 -8.26
N ILE A 89 -8.68 -5.35 -7.75
CA ILE A 89 -8.47 -5.56 -6.31
C ILE A 89 -8.88 -4.32 -5.50
N GLY A 90 -8.57 -3.11 -5.99
CA GLY A 90 -8.98 -1.86 -5.35
C GLY A 90 -10.51 -1.72 -5.27
N PHE A 91 -11.22 -1.93 -6.37
CA PHE A 91 -12.69 -1.88 -6.42
C PHE A 91 -13.33 -2.98 -5.56
N GLU A 92 -12.87 -4.23 -5.66
CA GLU A 92 -13.39 -5.34 -4.86
C GLU A 92 -13.13 -5.15 -3.36
N THR A 93 -12.01 -4.53 -2.99
CA THR A 93 -11.71 -4.16 -1.62
C THR A 93 -12.68 -3.07 -1.13
N ALA A 94 -12.94 -2.04 -1.95
CA ALA A 94 -13.91 -1.00 -1.64
C ALA A 94 -15.33 -1.56 -1.45
N MET A 95 -15.75 -2.51 -2.30
CA MET A 95 -17.06 -3.20 -2.18
C MET A 95 -17.24 -3.91 -0.84
N LYS A 96 -16.15 -4.41 -0.25
CA LYS A 96 -16.16 -5.09 1.07
C LYS A 96 -16.02 -4.11 2.25
N ARG A 97 -15.81 -2.82 1.97
CA ARG A 97 -15.62 -1.75 2.95
C ARG A 97 -16.70 -0.67 2.81
N ARG A 98 -16.33 0.61 2.86
CA ARG A 98 -17.26 1.75 2.81
C ARG A 98 -17.60 2.23 1.39
N ARG A 99 -17.20 1.44 0.37
CA ARG A 99 -17.49 1.70 -1.06
C ARG A 99 -16.90 3.01 -1.59
N LYS A 100 -15.72 3.40 -1.09
CA LYS A 100 -14.97 4.55 -1.59
C LYS A 100 -13.60 4.11 -2.07
N LEU A 101 -13.25 4.50 -3.30
CA LEU A 101 -11.95 4.22 -3.90
C LEU A 101 -11.33 5.50 -4.42
N CYS A 102 -10.13 5.80 -3.96
CA CYS A 102 -9.31 6.89 -4.48
C CYS A 102 -8.13 6.34 -5.27
N CYS A 103 -8.06 6.64 -6.57
CA CYS A 103 -6.88 6.37 -7.38
C CYS A 103 -5.87 7.49 -7.20
N VAL A 104 -4.67 7.16 -6.71
CA VAL A 104 -3.60 8.13 -6.47
C VAL A 104 -2.54 8.01 -7.56
N ASP A 105 -2.26 9.12 -8.22
CA ASP A 105 -1.41 9.18 -9.41
C ASP A 105 -0.65 10.51 -9.56
N LYS A 106 0.04 10.69 -10.68
CA LYS A 106 0.66 11.97 -11.09
C LYS A 106 0.34 12.29 -12.56
N ALA A 107 -0.93 12.19 -12.95
CA ALA A 107 -1.38 12.31 -14.34
C ALA A 107 -1.12 13.69 -14.98
N ASN A 108 -0.94 14.74 -14.17
CA ASN A 108 -0.51 16.05 -14.67
C ASN A 108 0.93 16.06 -15.24
N VAL A 109 1.74 15.01 -14.93
CA VAL A 109 3.14 14.92 -15.38
C VAL A 109 3.39 13.64 -16.18
N LEU A 110 2.93 12.47 -15.68
CA LEU A 110 3.33 11.16 -16.16
C LEU A 110 2.33 10.54 -17.14
N ASP A 111 2.84 10.01 -18.26
CA ASP A 111 2.03 9.24 -19.21
C ASP A 111 1.52 7.94 -18.61
N THR A 112 2.32 7.26 -17.77
CA THR A 112 1.89 6.07 -17.04
C THR A 112 0.68 6.35 -16.16
N SER A 113 0.66 7.48 -15.45
CA SER A 113 -0.49 7.89 -14.63
C SER A 113 -1.72 8.23 -15.47
N ARG A 114 -1.55 8.79 -16.67
CA ARG A 114 -2.66 9.00 -17.62
C ARG A 114 -3.25 7.68 -18.09
N LEU A 115 -2.41 6.67 -18.36
CA LEU A 115 -2.85 5.31 -18.68
C LEU A 115 -3.60 4.69 -17.48
N TRP A 116 -3.09 4.87 -16.26
CA TRP A 116 -3.77 4.44 -15.03
C TRP A 116 -5.20 4.98 -14.98
N ARG A 117 -5.41 6.29 -15.15
CA ARG A 117 -6.76 6.88 -15.16
C ARG A 117 -7.66 6.29 -16.23
N ALA A 118 -7.14 6.11 -17.45
CA ALA A 118 -7.92 5.55 -18.55
C ALA A 118 -8.42 4.13 -18.23
N VAL A 119 -7.58 3.29 -17.63
CA VAL A 119 -7.95 1.93 -17.21
C VAL A 119 -8.92 1.97 -16.04
N MET A 120 -8.66 2.81 -15.03
CA MET A 120 -9.53 2.93 -13.85
C MET A 120 -10.93 3.44 -14.21
N HIS A 121 -11.07 4.39 -15.15
CA HIS A 121 -12.37 4.84 -15.65
C HIS A 121 -13.14 3.71 -16.35
N ARG A 122 -12.44 2.86 -17.11
CA ARG A 122 -13.06 1.67 -17.73
C ARG A 122 -13.59 0.71 -16.66
N LEU A 123 -12.79 0.45 -15.63
CA LEU A 123 -13.19 -0.43 -14.52
C LEU A 123 -14.33 0.15 -13.68
N GLN A 124 -14.34 1.46 -13.44
CA GLN A 124 -15.41 2.12 -12.67
C GLN A 124 -16.80 1.79 -13.21
N ALA A 125 -16.94 1.64 -14.52
CA ALA A 125 -18.23 1.28 -15.14
C ALA A 125 -18.74 -0.11 -14.71
N GLU A 126 -17.85 -1.01 -14.29
CA GLU A 126 -18.18 -2.35 -13.79
C GLU A 126 -18.56 -2.35 -12.29
N TYR A 127 -18.23 -1.27 -11.56
CA TYR A 127 -18.46 -1.12 -10.11
C TYR A 127 -19.26 0.15 -9.78
N PRO A 128 -20.50 0.29 -10.27
CA PRO A 128 -21.30 1.52 -10.13
C PRO A 128 -21.64 1.89 -8.69
N GLU A 129 -21.52 0.96 -7.75
CA GLU A 129 -21.78 1.17 -6.33
C GLU A 129 -20.60 1.80 -5.58
N VAL A 130 -19.42 1.90 -6.21
CA VAL A 130 -18.22 2.47 -5.61
C VAL A 130 -18.11 3.94 -5.96
N GLU A 131 -18.03 4.79 -4.95
CA GLU A 131 -17.67 6.21 -5.09
C GLU A 131 -16.20 6.29 -5.48
N TYR A 132 -15.94 6.52 -6.78
CA TYR A 132 -14.59 6.62 -7.32
C TYR A 132 -14.12 8.07 -7.36
N SER A 133 -12.88 8.30 -6.97
CA SER A 133 -12.21 9.60 -7.03
C SER A 133 -10.76 9.46 -7.47
N GLU A 134 -10.16 10.56 -7.89
CA GLU A 134 -8.76 10.64 -8.30
C GLU A 134 -8.04 11.75 -7.55
N MET A 135 -6.79 11.50 -7.21
CA MET A 135 -5.99 12.48 -6.49
C MET A 135 -4.52 12.42 -6.96
N PHE A 136 -3.90 13.58 -7.13
CA PHE A 136 -2.46 13.60 -7.35
C PHE A 136 -1.73 13.21 -6.06
N VAL A 137 -0.64 12.48 -6.19
CA VAL A 137 0.10 11.91 -5.05
C VAL A 137 0.58 12.96 -4.05
N ASP A 138 1.02 14.12 -4.52
CA ASP A 138 1.40 15.25 -3.67
C ASP A 138 0.23 15.80 -2.85
N ASN A 139 -0.97 15.88 -3.45
CA ASN A 139 -2.17 16.24 -2.70
C ASN A 139 -2.59 15.11 -1.75
N CYS A 140 -2.47 13.85 -2.14
CA CYS A 140 -2.77 12.71 -1.28
C CYS A 140 -1.91 12.75 -0.01
N ALA A 141 -0.61 12.97 -0.12
CA ALA A 141 0.30 13.11 1.02
C ALA A 141 -0.18 14.21 1.99
N MET A 142 -0.57 15.38 1.47
CA MET A 142 -1.14 16.44 2.31
C MET A 142 -2.45 16.02 2.97
N GLN A 143 -3.33 15.33 2.25
CA GLN A 143 -4.67 14.95 2.74
C GLN A 143 -4.62 13.81 3.75
N VAL A 144 -3.66 12.88 3.63
CA VAL A 144 -3.43 11.82 4.62
C VAL A 144 -3.09 12.40 6.00
N VAL A 145 -2.35 13.51 6.05
CA VAL A 145 -2.04 14.23 7.30
C VAL A 145 -3.20 15.12 7.74
N LYS A 146 -3.86 15.80 6.80
CA LYS A 146 -4.89 16.82 7.11
C LYS A 146 -6.24 16.23 7.51
N ASP A 147 -6.69 15.19 6.81
CA ASP A 147 -7.96 14.51 7.07
C ASP A 147 -7.94 13.06 6.56
N PRO A 148 -7.23 12.14 7.27
CA PRO A 148 -7.14 10.74 6.88
C PRO A 148 -8.50 10.02 6.87
N SER A 149 -9.49 10.54 7.60
CA SER A 149 -10.83 9.94 7.72
C SER A 149 -11.61 9.93 6.40
N GLN A 150 -11.23 10.77 5.43
CA GLN A 150 -11.85 10.81 4.12
C GLN A 150 -11.58 9.57 3.26
N PHE A 151 -10.47 8.86 3.52
CA PHE A 151 -10.05 7.71 2.74
C PHE A 151 -10.67 6.41 3.27
N ASP A 152 -11.03 5.51 2.35
CA ASP A 152 -11.43 4.13 2.63
C ASP A 152 -10.49 3.15 1.95
N VAL A 153 -10.36 3.22 0.63
CA VAL A 153 -9.37 2.47 -0.16
C VAL A 153 -8.62 3.44 -1.05
N ILE A 154 -7.30 3.35 -1.01
CA ILE A 154 -6.40 4.01 -1.95
C ILE A 154 -5.81 2.93 -2.85
N VAL A 155 -5.87 3.12 -4.18
CA VAL A 155 -5.14 2.29 -5.14
C VAL A 155 -4.10 3.15 -5.84
N THR A 156 -2.88 2.62 -5.99
CA THR A 156 -1.79 3.38 -6.58
C THR A 156 -0.66 2.49 -7.10
N GLU A 157 0.22 3.07 -7.90
CA GLU A 157 1.41 2.43 -8.41
C GLU A 157 2.46 2.18 -7.31
N ASN A 158 3.51 1.46 -7.65
CA ASN A 158 4.49 0.90 -6.73
C ASN A 158 5.18 1.95 -5.84
N MET A 159 5.82 2.96 -6.43
CA MET A 159 6.60 3.95 -5.69
C MET A 159 5.72 4.88 -4.86
N PHE A 160 4.61 5.35 -5.42
CA PHE A 160 3.68 6.21 -4.66
C PHE A 160 3.04 5.44 -3.52
N GLY A 161 2.69 4.17 -3.74
CA GLY A 161 2.15 3.30 -2.69
C GLY A 161 3.12 3.05 -1.55
N ASP A 162 4.42 2.94 -1.84
CA ASP A 162 5.47 2.83 -0.83
C ASP A 162 5.52 4.08 0.06
N ILE A 163 5.64 5.25 -0.57
CA ILE A 163 5.78 6.53 0.12
C ILE A 163 4.53 6.84 0.97
N ILE A 164 3.34 6.74 0.39
CA ILE A 164 2.09 7.07 1.09
C ILE A 164 1.79 6.08 2.22
N SER A 165 2.14 4.81 2.08
CA SER A 165 1.91 3.84 3.15
C SER A 165 2.87 4.01 4.33
N ASP A 166 4.10 4.44 4.08
CA ASP A 166 5.05 4.76 5.15
C ASP A 166 4.61 6.03 5.90
N GLU A 167 4.12 7.06 5.19
CA GLU A 167 3.47 8.22 5.81
C GLU A 167 2.26 7.82 6.64
N ALA A 168 1.38 6.95 6.10
CA ALA A 168 0.21 6.43 6.81
C ALA A 168 0.60 5.65 8.08
N SER A 169 1.75 4.97 8.07
CA SER A 169 2.26 4.28 9.26
C SER A 169 2.57 5.25 10.40
N MET A 170 3.13 6.40 10.09
CA MET A 170 3.50 7.40 11.09
C MET A 170 2.29 8.05 11.72
N ILE A 171 1.23 8.34 10.96
CA ILE A 171 0.03 8.96 11.50
C ILE A 171 -0.79 8.05 12.42
N THR A 172 -0.62 6.74 12.33
CA THR A 172 -1.26 5.77 13.22
C THR A 172 -0.52 5.58 14.55
N GLY A 173 0.63 6.21 14.71
CA GLY A 173 1.39 6.27 15.96
C GLY A 173 2.42 5.17 16.17
N SER A 174 2.46 4.12 15.34
CA SER A 174 3.48 3.07 15.46
C SER A 174 3.60 2.22 14.20
N ILE A 175 4.79 2.18 13.62
CA ILE A 175 5.14 1.26 12.52
C ILE A 175 5.01 -0.22 12.94
N GLY A 176 5.18 -0.52 14.24
CA GLY A 176 5.04 -1.87 14.80
C GLY A 176 3.59 -2.38 14.88
N MET A 177 2.62 -1.58 14.45
CA MET A 177 1.19 -1.94 14.44
C MET A 177 0.66 -2.26 13.05
N ILE A 178 1.43 -2.04 11.99
CA ILE A 178 0.92 -2.14 10.63
C ILE A 178 1.37 -3.45 9.95
N PRO A 179 0.42 -4.37 9.74
CA PRO A 179 0.67 -5.57 8.95
C PRO A 179 0.69 -5.25 7.47
N SER A 180 1.17 -6.19 6.67
CA SER A 180 0.98 -6.16 5.22
C SER A 180 0.77 -7.56 4.64
N SER A 181 0.11 -7.61 3.50
CA SER A 181 0.02 -8.80 2.66
C SER A 181 0.40 -8.46 1.24
N SER A 182 1.20 -9.34 0.62
CA SER A 182 1.50 -9.29 -0.81
C SER A 182 0.83 -10.50 -1.46
N LEU A 183 -0.17 -10.25 -2.30
CA LEU A 183 -1.05 -11.26 -2.88
C LEU A 183 -0.91 -11.27 -4.40
N GLY A 184 -1.12 -12.45 -4.99
CA GLY A 184 -1.23 -12.65 -6.42
C GLY A 184 -2.51 -13.40 -6.75
N ASP A 185 -2.52 -14.08 -7.89
CA ASP A 185 -3.64 -14.95 -8.25
C ASP A 185 -3.68 -16.18 -7.34
N GLY A 186 -4.89 -16.57 -6.91
CA GLY A 186 -5.13 -17.72 -6.04
C GLY A 186 -4.86 -17.43 -4.54
N THR A 187 -4.39 -18.45 -3.83
CA THR A 187 -4.26 -18.41 -2.36
C THR A 187 -2.84 -18.14 -1.85
N ARG A 188 -1.88 -17.93 -2.76
CA ARG A 188 -0.49 -17.65 -2.37
C ARG A 188 -0.35 -16.21 -1.92
N GLY A 189 0.34 -16.00 -0.79
CA GLY A 189 0.66 -14.69 -0.26
C GLY A 189 1.99 -14.66 0.47
N LEU A 190 2.54 -13.47 0.61
CA LEU A 190 3.62 -13.14 1.54
C LEU A 190 3.03 -12.18 2.57
N TYR A 191 3.25 -12.49 3.84
CA TYR A 191 2.66 -11.75 4.96
C TYR A 191 3.78 -11.32 5.89
N GLU A 192 3.96 -10.03 6.04
CA GLU A 192 5.04 -9.46 6.83
C GLU A 192 4.65 -8.08 7.38
N PRO A 193 5.25 -7.63 8.49
CA PRO A 193 5.17 -6.23 8.91
C PRO A 193 5.76 -5.31 7.83
N ILE A 194 5.32 -4.06 7.79
CA ILE A 194 5.90 -3.08 6.85
C ILE A 194 7.30 -2.62 7.25
N HIS A 195 7.67 -2.77 8.54
CA HIS A 195 8.98 -2.36 9.06
C HIS A 195 10.09 -3.37 8.72
N GLY A 196 11.33 -2.90 8.72
CA GLY A 196 12.51 -3.72 8.54
C GLY A 196 12.89 -4.56 9.77
N SER A 197 14.02 -5.24 9.70
CA SER A 197 14.52 -6.17 10.75
C SER A 197 15.12 -5.48 11.97
N ALA A 198 15.41 -4.18 11.91
CA ALA A 198 15.95 -3.35 12.99
C ALA A 198 17.08 -4.04 13.79
N PRO A 199 18.21 -4.40 13.16
CA PRO A 199 19.26 -5.21 13.79
C PRO A 199 19.93 -4.52 14.99
N ASP A 200 19.83 -3.21 15.07
CA ASP A 200 20.36 -2.37 16.17
C ASP A 200 19.62 -2.56 17.50
N ILE A 201 18.39 -3.05 17.46
CA ILE A 201 17.58 -3.34 18.65
C ILE A 201 17.32 -4.83 18.86
N ALA A 202 17.90 -5.70 18.03
CA ALA A 202 17.79 -7.14 18.18
C ALA A 202 18.31 -7.61 19.57
N GLY A 203 17.54 -8.48 20.23
CA GLY A 203 17.88 -9.01 21.58
C GLY A 203 17.62 -8.07 22.74
N LYS A 204 17.06 -6.86 22.49
CA LYS A 204 16.76 -5.90 23.57
C LYS A 204 15.33 -6.03 24.14
N ASP A 205 14.51 -6.93 23.58
CA ASP A 205 13.12 -7.20 23.99
C ASP A 205 12.22 -5.95 24.07
N ILE A 206 12.44 -4.98 23.14
CA ILE A 206 11.71 -3.71 23.09
C ILE A 206 10.83 -3.57 21.84
N VAL A 207 10.84 -4.59 20.94
CA VAL A 207 10.09 -4.55 19.67
C VAL A 207 8.62 -4.86 19.93
N ASN A 208 7.73 -4.09 19.33
CA ASN A 208 6.30 -4.40 19.31
C ASN A 208 6.01 -5.48 18.23
N PRO A 209 5.55 -6.69 18.60
CA PRO A 209 5.32 -7.79 17.65
C PRO A 209 3.94 -7.73 16.95
N THR A 210 3.11 -6.75 17.27
CA THR A 210 1.69 -6.72 16.87
C THR A 210 1.52 -6.75 15.37
N ALA A 211 2.35 -6.02 14.61
CA ALA A 211 2.30 -6.04 13.15
C ALA A 211 2.52 -7.46 12.57
N CYS A 212 3.43 -8.24 13.18
CA CYS A 212 3.67 -9.62 12.77
C CYS A 212 2.48 -10.53 13.10
N ILE A 213 1.88 -10.36 14.28
CA ILE A 213 0.68 -11.09 14.71
C ILE A 213 -0.50 -10.79 13.78
N LEU A 214 -0.72 -9.51 13.45
CA LEU A 214 -1.77 -9.11 12.52
C LEU A 214 -1.50 -9.58 11.08
N SER A 215 -0.22 -9.65 10.66
CA SER A 215 0.13 -10.25 9.36
C SER A 215 -0.22 -11.75 9.32
N ALA A 216 -0.04 -12.47 10.43
CA ALA A 216 -0.50 -13.85 10.53
C ALA A 216 -2.03 -13.98 10.46
N ALA A 217 -2.78 -13.06 11.08
CA ALA A 217 -4.24 -13.00 10.92
C ALA A 217 -4.65 -12.76 9.45
N MET A 218 -3.97 -11.86 8.73
CA MET A 218 -4.19 -11.67 7.29
C MET A 218 -3.92 -12.96 6.50
N MET A 219 -2.87 -13.73 6.85
CA MET A 219 -2.57 -15.01 6.22
C MET A 219 -3.71 -16.03 6.42
N LEU A 220 -4.21 -16.16 7.63
CA LEU A 220 -5.35 -17.03 7.93
C LEU A 220 -6.57 -16.62 7.09
N ARG A 221 -6.88 -15.34 7.02
CA ARG A 221 -8.03 -14.81 6.29
C ARG A 221 -7.92 -14.99 4.78
N TYR A 222 -6.79 -14.57 4.19
CA TYR A 222 -6.68 -14.45 2.73
C TYR A 222 -6.14 -15.72 2.06
N SER A 223 -5.19 -16.45 2.67
CA SER A 223 -4.65 -17.67 2.09
C SER A 223 -5.40 -18.94 2.48
N PHE A 224 -5.91 -19.00 3.71
CA PHE A 224 -6.52 -20.23 4.23
C PHE A 224 -8.04 -20.17 4.36
N GLY A 225 -8.67 -18.99 4.17
CA GLY A 225 -10.11 -18.81 4.31
C GLY A 225 -10.64 -18.96 5.74
N MET A 226 -9.74 -18.86 6.75
CA MET A 226 -10.01 -19.02 8.17
C MET A 226 -10.37 -17.68 8.79
N ALA A 227 -11.57 -17.17 8.48
CA ALA A 227 -11.99 -15.84 8.89
C ALA A 227 -12.22 -15.74 10.40
N GLU A 228 -12.81 -16.78 11.02
CA GLU A 228 -13.12 -16.80 12.46
C GLU A 228 -11.84 -16.77 13.32
N GLU A 229 -10.81 -17.51 12.92
CA GLU A 229 -9.52 -17.53 13.60
C GLU A 229 -8.78 -16.21 13.42
N ALA A 230 -8.87 -15.60 12.24
CA ALA A 230 -8.32 -14.28 11.99
C ALA A 230 -9.02 -13.21 12.86
N ASP A 231 -10.35 -13.25 12.96
CA ASP A 231 -11.14 -12.36 13.83
C ASP A 231 -10.77 -12.55 15.31
N ALA A 232 -10.55 -13.78 15.75
CA ALA A 232 -10.14 -14.07 17.13
C ALA A 232 -8.78 -13.42 17.46
N ILE A 233 -7.81 -13.47 16.53
CA ILE A 233 -6.51 -12.83 16.72
C ILE A 233 -6.67 -11.29 16.72
N GLU A 234 -7.41 -10.73 15.76
CA GLU A 234 -7.63 -9.29 15.66
C GLU A 234 -8.36 -8.74 16.90
N ASN A 235 -9.34 -9.48 17.43
CA ASN A 235 -10.04 -9.13 18.66
C ASN A 235 -9.14 -9.21 19.91
N ALA A 236 -8.19 -10.14 19.94
CA ALA A 236 -7.24 -10.24 21.04
C ALA A 236 -6.19 -9.12 21.04
N VAL A 237 -5.94 -8.50 19.88
CA VAL A 237 -5.06 -7.34 19.74
C VAL A 237 -5.79 -6.03 20.12
N ASN A 238 -7.10 -5.96 19.94
CA ASN A 238 -7.94 -4.81 20.29
C ASN A 238 -8.13 -4.65 21.82
#